data_99654ac9c3d007d6b00aca8d2ca3c165
#
_entry.id   99654ac9c3d007d6b00aca8d2ca3c165
#
_cell.length_a   1.000
_cell.length_b   1.000
_cell.length_c   1.000
_cell.angle_alpha   90.00
_cell.angle_beta   90.00
_cell.angle_gamma   90.00
#
_symmetry.space_group_name_H-M   'P 1'
#
loop_
_entity.id
_entity.type
_entity.pdbx_description
1 polymer ?
#
loop_
_entity_poly.entity_id
_entity_poly.type
_entity_poly.pdbx_seq_one_letter_code
_entity_poly.pdbx_strand_id
1 'polypeptide(L)'
;MIETFKTLKNNDLIRVSMTDALIGKREKLLSVGRRSHSKKYNVEKLTLHQLNKDGSVCKHSCKYYFYYRPESNFLSLAMSNMACSFTSIEKLNTI
;
A
#
# COMPACT_ATOMS: atom_id res chain seq x y z
N MET A 1 5.32 11.27 -2.15
CA MET A 1 4.51 10.04 -2.07
C MET A 1 4.67 9.12 -3.27
N ILE A 2 4.46 9.63 -4.46
CA ILE A 2 4.56 8.84 -5.69
C ILE A 2 6.00 8.35 -5.90
N GLU A 3 6.97 9.17 -5.59
CA GLU A 3 8.38 8.78 -5.68
C GLU A 3 8.69 7.60 -4.75
N THR A 4 8.17 7.65 -3.52
CA THR A 4 8.34 6.54 -2.58
C THR A 4 7.68 5.28 -3.13
N PHE A 5 6.46 5.39 -3.66
CA PHE A 5 5.76 4.27 -4.28
C PHE A 5 6.60 3.62 -5.37
N LYS A 6 7.23 4.41 -6.23
CA LYS A 6 8.03 3.90 -7.35
C LYS A 6 9.26 3.13 -6.90
N THR A 7 9.79 3.40 -5.71
CA THR A 7 10.99 2.74 -5.18
C THR A 7 10.69 1.47 -4.39
N LEU A 8 9.43 1.18 -4.11
CA LEU A 8 9.06 0.02 -3.30
C LEU A 8 9.31 -1.28 -4.03
N LYS A 9 9.91 -2.23 -3.32
CA LYS A 9 10.27 -3.56 -3.83
C LYS A 9 9.60 -4.63 -3.00
N ASN A 10 9.48 -5.82 -3.56
CA ASN A 10 8.95 -6.98 -2.85
C ASN A 10 9.70 -7.18 -1.52
N ASN A 11 8.94 -7.41 -0.47
CA ASN A 11 9.42 -7.60 0.91
C ASN A 11 9.84 -6.30 1.64
N ASP A 12 9.73 -5.14 1.01
CA ASP A 12 9.93 -3.89 1.74
C ASP A 12 8.89 -3.75 2.84
N LEU A 13 9.29 -3.14 3.96
CA LEU A 13 8.37 -2.81 5.04
C LEU A 13 8.04 -1.33 4.95
N ILE A 14 6.76 -1.00 4.99
CA ILE A 14 6.29 0.38 4.91
C ILE A 14 5.32 0.69 6.02
N ARG A 15 5.24 1.97 6.37
CA ARG A 15 4.21 2.53 7.24
C ARG A 15 3.34 3.46 6.41
N VAL A 16 2.04 3.19 6.40
CA VAL A 16 1.08 4.04 5.70
C VAL A 16 0.22 4.76 6.72
N SER A 17 0.18 6.07 6.63
CA SER A 17 -0.70 6.90 7.47
C SER A 17 -2.02 7.07 6.75
N MET A 18 -3.10 6.57 7.36
CA MET A 18 -4.45 6.62 6.81
C MET A 18 -5.33 7.53 7.65
N THR A 19 -6.33 8.10 7.00
CA THR A 19 -7.34 8.92 7.66
C THR A 19 -8.68 8.18 7.65
N ASP A 20 -9.28 8.02 8.82
CA ASP A 20 -10.59 7.41 8.97
C ASP A 20 -11.53 8.45 9.57
N ALA A 21 -12.72 8.59 8.99
CA ALA A 21 -13.70 9.58 9.44
C ALA A 21 -14.18 9.36 10.88
N LEU A 22 -14.16 8.11 11.34
CA LEU A 22 -14.65 7.75 12.67
C LEU A 22 -13.54 7.70 13.72
N ILE A 23 -12.34 7.27 13.34
CA ILE A 23 -11.25 6.99 14.26
C ILE A 23 -10.16 8.07 14.20
N GLY A 24 -10.12 8.86 13.12
CA GLY A 24 -9.08 9.85 12.87
C GLY A 24 -7.88 9.21 12.16
N LYS A 25 -6.67 9.61 12.55
CA LYS A 25 -5.46 9.11 11.92
C LYS A 25 -5.12 7.70 12.40
N ARG A 26 -4.79 6.83 11.46
CA ARG A 26 -4.29 5.48 11.73
C ARG A 26 -3.00 5.25 10.98
N GLU A 27 -2.06 4.57 11.62
CA GLU A 27 -0.86 4.10 10.95
C GLU A 27 -0.91 2.59 10.84
N LYS A 28 -0.52 2.07 9.68
CA LYS A 28 -0.51 0.64 9.41
C LYS A 28 0.84 0.23 8.87
N LEU A 29 1.40 -0.83 9.46
CA LEU A 29 2.63 -1.45 8.93
C LEU A 29 2.23 -2.52 7.94
N LEU A 30 2.82 -2.45 6.75
CA LEU A 30 2.50 -3.35 5.65
C LEU A 30 3.79 -3.85 4.99
N SER A 31 3.74 -5.08 4.48
CA SER A 31 4.82 -5.65 3.70
C SER A 31 4.46 -5.55 2.21
N VAL A 32 5.40 -5.05 1.42
CA VAL A 32 5.21 -4.92 -0.02
C VAL A 32 5.28 -6.29 -0.68
N GLY A 33 4.26 -6.59 -1.47
CA GLY A 33 4.20 -7.82 -2.23
C GLY A 33 4.44 -7.60 -3.71
N ARG A 34 3.62 -8.24 -4.54
CA ARG A 34 3.81 -8.26 -5.98
C ARG A 34 3.35 -6.94 -6.63
N ARG A 35 4.13 -6.48 -7.58
CA ARG A 35 3.79 -5.36 -8.46
C ARG A 35 3.32 -5.91 -9.81
N SER A 36 2.21 -5.39 -10.31
CA SER A 36 1.67 -5.78 -11.61
C SER A 36 1.18 -4.54 -12.37
N HIS A 37 1.06 -4.67 -13.67
CA HIS A 37 0.61 -3.57 -14.54
C HIS A 37 -0.47 -4.07 -15.48
N SER A 38 -1.59 -3.35 -15.53
CA SER A 38 -2.67 -3.61 -16.47
C SER A 38 -2.48 -2.72 -17.70
N LYS A 39 -2.19 -3.32 -18.84
CA LYS A 39 -2.04 -2.58 -20.09
C LYS A 39 -3.37 -1.98 -20.56
N LYS A 40 -4.46 -2.70 -20.32
CA LYS A 40 -5.79 -2.27 -20.77
C LYS A 40 -6.22 -0.96 -20.13
N TYR A 41 -5.94 -0.80 -18.84
CA TYR A 41 -6.36 0.39 -18.09
C TYR A 41 -5.20 1.33 -17.77
N ASN A 42 -3.98 0.93 -18.14
CA ASN A 42 -2.75 1.66 -17.81
C ASN A 42 -2.69 1.99 -16.32
N VAL A 43 -2.84 0.98 -15.50
CA VAL A 43 -2.80 1.09 -14.03
C VAL A 43 -1.76 0.15 -13.49
N GLU A 44 -0.89 0.66 -12.62
CA GLU A 44 0.08 -0.13 -11.88
C GLU A 44 -0.51 -0.48 -10.52
N LYS A 45 -0.48 -1.78 -10.16
CA LYS A 45 -1.03 -2.30 -8.92
C LYS A 45 0.07 -2.87 -8.06
N LEU A 46 0.14 -2.45 -6.81
CA LEU A 46 1.08 -2.99 -5.84
C LEU A 46 0.31 -3.62 -4.70
N THR A 47 0.51 -4.92 -4.49
CA THR A 47 -0.14 -5.67 -3.41
C THR A 47 0.60 -5.42 -2.10
N LEU A 48 -0.15 -5.19 -1.02
CA LEU A 48 0.39 -4.96 0.31
C LEU A 48 -0.22 -5.96 1.27
N HIS A 49 0.62 -6.60 2.07
CA HIS A 49 0.19 -7.62 3.04
C HIS A 49 0.22 -7.05 4.44
N GLN A 50 -0.83 -7.35 5.22
CA GLN A 50 -0.82 -7.03 6.65
C GLN A 50 0.14 -7.96 7.38
N LEU A 51 0.66 -7.49 8.52
CA LEU A 51 1.60 -8.24 9.32
C LEU A 51 0.93 -8.77 10.57
N ASN A 52 1.35 -9.96 11.01
CA ASN A 52 1.01 -10.52 12.31
C ASN A 52 1.81 -9.79 13.41
N LYS A 53 1.46 -10.06 14.66
CA LYS A 53 2.16 -9.48 15.81
C LYS A 53 3.64 -9.84 15.86
N ASP A 54 4.00 -11.00 15.31
CA ASP A 54 5.40 -11.45 15.26
C ASP A 54 6.18 -10.89 14.08
N GLY A 55 5.55 -10.07 13.25
CA GLY A 55 6.18 -9.47 12.07
C GLY A 55 6.09 -10.29 10.80
N SER A 56 5.53 -11.49 10.85
CA SER A 56 5.32 -12.31 9.65
C SER A 56 4.13 -11.81 8.85
N VAL A 57 4.09 -12.15 7.55
CA VAL A 57 2.98 -11.77 6.67
C VAL A 57 1.72 -12.54 7.08
N CYS A 58 0.63 -11.80 7.29
CA CYS A 58 -0.66 -12.40 7.59
C CYS A 58 -1.35 -12.85 6.31
N LYS A 59 -1.56 -14.15 6.16
CA LYS A 59 -2.17 -14.73 4.95
C LYS A 59 -3.70 -14.68 4.97
N HIS A 60 -4.29 -14.45 6.14
CA HIS A 60 -5.74 -14.50 6.32
C HIS A 60 -6.40 -13.13 6.40
N SER A 61 -5.62 -12.06 6.52
CA SER A 61 -6.14 -10.70 6.56
C SER A 61 -6.42 -10.17 5.16
N CYS A 62 -7.31 -9.20 5.08
CA CYS A 62 -7.54 -8.48 3.83
C CYS A 62 -6.26 -7.80 3.38
N LYS A 63 -6.03 -7.82 2.08
CA LYS A 63 -4.87 -7.17 1.48
C LYS A 63 -5.20 -5.72 1.17
N TYR A 64 -4.17 -4.87 1.23
CA TYR A 64 -4.25 -3.51 0.72
C TYR A 64 -3.60 -3.46 -0.65
N TYR A 65 -4.01 -2.49 -1.45
CA TYR A 65 -3.48 -2.30 -2.80
C TYR A 65 -3.24 -0.83 -3.05
N PHE A 66 -2.07 -0.48 -3.58
CA PHE A 66 -1.87 0.80 -4.23
C PHE A 66 -2.20 0.65 -5.71
N TYR A 67 -2.91 1.63 -6.23
CA TYR A 67 -3.17 1.76 -7.67
C TYR A 67 -2.58 3.08 -8.14
N TYR A 68 -1.70 3.00 -9.12
CA TYR A 68 -1.06 4.18 -9.68
C TYR A 68 -1.47 4.33 -11.14
N ARG A 69 -1.97 5.51 -11.50
CA ARG A 69 -2.35 5.87 -12.86
C ARG A 69 -1.31 6.84 -13.42
N PRO A 70 -0.42 6.39 -14.33
CA PRO A 70 0.65 7.26 -14.84
C PRO A 70 0.13 8.49 -15.60
N GLU A 71 -0.96 8.32 -16.34
CA GLU A 71 -1.52 9.41 -17.16
C GLU A 71 -1.95 10.61 -16.31
N SER A 72 -2.56 10.37 -15.16
CA SER A 72 -3.01 11.43 -14.26
C SER A 72 -2.04 11.65 -13.10
N ASN A 73 -0.97 10.87 -13.02
CA ASN A 73 -0.02 10.89 -11.92
C ASN A 73 -0.74 10.78 -10.57
N PHE A 74 -1.69 9.85 -10.48
CA PHE A 74 -2.57 9.69 -9.32
C PHE A 74 -2.32 8.34 -8.65
N LEU A 75 -2.12 8.40 -7.33
CA LEU A 75 -1.92 7.22 -6.49
C LEU A 75 -3.10 7.08 -5.53
N SER A 76 -3.71 5.90 -5.51
CA SER A 76 -4.81 5.60 -4.60
C SER A 76 -4.53 4.33 -3.81
N LEU A 77 -5.19 4.20 -2.67
CA LEU A 77 -5.09 3.05 -1.78
C LEU A 77 -6.47 2.43 -1.60
N ALA A 78 -6.52 1.11 -1.63
CA ALA A 78 -7.76 0.37 -1.39
C ALA A 78 -7.49 -0.82 -0.48
N MET A 79 -8.46 -1.15 0.37
CA MET A 79 -8.48 -2.38 1.15
C MET A 79 -9.57 -3.26 0.54
N SER A 80 -9.20 -4.38 -0.09
CA SER A 80 -10.11 -5.20 -0.90
C SER A 80 -10.80 -4.32 -1.96
N ASN A 81 -12.09 -4.11 -1.86
CA ASN A 81 -12.86 -3.29 -2.80
C ASN A 81 -13.19 -1.90 -2.26
N MET A 82 -12.67 -1.54 -1.10
CA MET A 82 -13.00 -0.27 -0.45
C MET A 82 -11.85 0.72 -0.60
N ALA A 83 -12.16 1.90 -1.13
CA ALA A 83 -11.18 2.98 -1.20
C ALA A 83 -10.80 3.46 0.20
N CYS A 84 -9.52 3.71 0.40
CA CYS A 84 -8.99 4.24 1.65
C CYS A 84 -8.32 5.58 1.41
N SER A 85 -8.54 6.52 2.33
CA SER A 85 -7.81 7.79 2.30
C SER A 85 -6.50 7.63 3.05
N PHE A 86 -5.42 8.14 2.47
CA PHE A 86 -4.11 8.08 3.12
C PHE A 86 -3.36 9.40 2.88
N THR A 87 -2.42 9.70 3.77
CA THR A 87 -1.69 10.97 3.75
C THR A 87 -0.20 10.80 3.49
N SER A 88 0.38 9.66 3.83
CA SER A 88 1.83 9.45 3.63
C SER A 88 2.20 7.98 3.57
N ILE A 89 3.31 7.72 2.90
CA ILE A 89 3.97 6.42 2.84
C ILE A 89 5.39 6.61 3.35
N GLU A 90 5.80 5.81 4.30
CA GLU A 90 7.17 5.81 4.81
C GLU A 90 7.79 4.45 4.58
N LYS A 91 8.91 4.40 3.87
CA LYS A 91 9.69 3.17 3.70
C LYS A 91 10.56 2.97 4.94
N LEU A 92 10.38 1.83 5.60
CA LEU A 92 11.16 1.50 6.79
C LEU A 92 12.38 0.68 6.40
N ASN A 93 13.51 0.97 7.04
CA ASN A 93 14.71 0.18 6.83
C ASN A 93 14.56 -1.14 7.59
N THR A 94 14.58 -2.23 6.84
CA THR A 94 14.66 -3.56 7.42
C THR A 94 16.12 -3.97 7.44
N ILE A 95 16.57 -4.27 8.61
CA ILE A 95 17.92 -4.80 8.76
C ILE A 95 17.83 -6.32 8.74
#